data_1f6f7adade3acf853b44bf7c71c70c76
#
_entry.id   1f6f7adade3acf853b44bf7c71c70c76
#
_cell.length_a   1.000
_cell.length_b   1.000
_cell.length_c   1.000
_cell.angle_alpha   90.00
_cell.angle_beta   90.00
_cell.angle_gamma   90.00
#
_symmetry.space_group_name_H-M   'P 1'
#
loop_
_entity.id
_entity.type
_entity.pdbx_description
1 polymer ?
#
loop_
_entity_poly.entity_id
_entity_poly.type
_entity_poly.pdbx_seq_one_letter_code
_entity_poly.pdbx_strand_id
1 'polypeptide(L)'
;MLHQRFFFNVRKPLLLLAAALLFSVLAAYAAAETDGLAFRQIAVPAKGAVPVYRAANTKSGEIARLEADAQCEIVGAADTYYRVRIGDQTGYALKSKLKAQFVRARLPEALCDSLAPVNPAPTRHDKQLTFQGELTSGEPLETLLVCVWDERQQKLEHTYMKVLDTPVQRIDAAILQKALPLSKFSGGRKTLVIEGCTASDTVVLYRAPLYLYGELQEPVHVTRKCGGIPAELKDEKIGTAWSPTKKQPFLTVQIPAEAHAALMTLEWKELPESFTVELSDEQGNLLSRTEKQDAFYVESIPIPEKARQAVIECAGKRGALGNLRVYGENYPAHDVQDWMPLPEKIDILLISTHQDDEFLFFGGSIPYYAAREDVTLGVLYMADCGRARYREALNGLWSAGLRSAPIFLGLQDGYTPSIDKARAMWRDSDPERLLVRVIRQYKPEVILCQDLNGEYGHGQHKYTAQLATECFPLAADPDYDPESAEQWGVWQIKKLYVHLYEQNQIRMDWNVPMDDTGIITPAFLAWEGYDKHKSQLSSFSMERDGAQYDNTLFGLYWSSVGPDIEKNDFMENVR
;
A
#
# COMPACT_ATOMS: atom_id res chain seq x y z
N MET A 1 -31.45 17.76 -48.97
CA MET A 1 -32.36 17.39 -47.88
C MET A 1 -31.89 16.04 -47.34
N LEU A 2 -31.25 16.03 -46.17
CA LEU A 2 -31.12 14.87 -45.29
C LEU A 2 -30.39 15.35 -44.02
N HIS A 3 -31.18 15.47 -42.96
CA HIS A 3 -30.68 15.81 -41.62
C HIS A 3 -29.93 14.60 -41.05
N GLN A 4 -28.63 14.75 -40.76
CA GLN A 4 -27.92 13.89 -39.81
C GLN A 4 -27.96 14.55 -38.42
N ARG A 5 -28.63 13.86 -37.49
CA ARG A 5 -28.66 14.20 -36.06
C ARG A 5 -27.39 13.69 -35.43
N PHE A 6 -26.55 14.58 -34.93
CA PHE A 6 -25.46 14.27 -34.00
C PHE A 6 -26.06 13.99 -32.63
N PHE A 7 -25.96 12.76 -32.15
CA PHE A 7 -26.15 12.43 -30.74
C PHE A 7 -24.81 12.58 -30.01
N PHE A 8 -24.66 13.65 -29.28
CA PHE A 8 -23.57 13.80 -28.31
C PHE A 8 -23.85 12.87 -27.13
N ASN A 9 -22.90 11.97 -26.87
CA ASN A 9 -22.96 10.99 -25.78
C ASN A 9 -22.46 11.66 -24.48
N VAL A 10 -23.37 12.30 -23.73
CA VAL A 10 -23.05 13.11 -22.51
C VAL A 10 -22.84 12.23 -21.25
N ARG A 11 -22.82 10.89 -21.39
CA ARG A 11 -22.77 9.99 -20.22
C ARG A 11 -21.36 9.73 -19.67
N LYS A 12 -20.30 9.90 -20.45
CA LYS A 12 -18.92 9.65 -19.96
C LYS A 12 -18.37 10.71 -19.00
N PRO A 13 -18.58 12.03 -19.18
CA PRO A 13 -18.06 13.01 -18.22
C PRO A 13 -18.80 13.02 -16.88
N LEU A 14 -20.08 12.59 -16.82
CA LEU A 14 -20.82 12.53 -15.56
C LEU A 14 -20.36 11.38 -14.63
N LEU A 15 -19.93 10.25 -15.20
CA LEU A 15 -19.41 9.12 -14.40
C LEU A 15 -18.01 9.42 -13.81
N LEU A 16 -17.16 10.12 -14.54
CA LEU A 16 -15.84 10.57 -14.06
C LEU A 16 -15.97 11.63 -12.95
N LEU A 17 -16.90 12.58 -13.12
CA LEU A 17 -17.20 13.58 -12.09
C LEU A 17 -17.80 12.94 -10.82
N ALA A 18 -18.62 11.89 -10.97
CA ALA A 18 -19.18 11.16 -9.84
C ALA A 18 -18.13 10.31 -9.11
N ALA A 19 -17.16 9.74 -9.80
CA ALA A 19 -16.04 9.01 -9.19
C ALA A 19 -15.08 9.95 -8.46
N ALA A 20 -14.71 11.09 -9.05
CA ALA A 20 -13.88 12.11 -8.41
C ALA A 20 -14.58 12.73 -7.19
N LEU A 21 -15.90 12.99 -7.28
CA LEU A 21 -16.71 13.43 -6.13
C LEU A 21 -16.82 12.34 -5.05
N LEU A 22 -16.91 11.06 -5.43
CA LEU A 22 -16.93 9.95 -4.45
C LEU A 22 -15.58 9.80 -3.73
N PHE A 23 -14.47 9.98 -4.44
CA PHE A 23 -13.12 9.94 -3.86
C PHE A 23 -12.86 11.13 -2.93
N SER A 24 -13.25 12.35 -3.32
CA SER A 24 -13.15 13.54 -2.46
C SER A 24 -14.10 13.48 -1.26
N VAL A 25 -15.27 12.86 -1.41
CA VAL A 25 -16.22 12.62 -0.31
C VAL A 25 -15.70 11.52 0.63
N LEU A 26 -15.06 10.45 0.13
CA LEU A 26 -14.46 9.41 0.95
C LEU A 26 -13.21 9.91 1.69
N ALA A 27 -12.37 10.73 1.06
CA ALA A 27 -11.23 11.37 1.72
C ALA A 27 -11.69 12.40 2.76
N ALA A 28 -12.72 13.21 2.45
CA ALA A 28 -13.33 14.13 3.40
C ALA A 28 -14.08 13.39 4.52
N TYR A 29 -14.66 12.20 4.25
CA TYR A 29 -15.31 11.37 5.27
C TYR A 29 -14.28 10.74 6.22
N ALA A 30 -13.14 10.26 5.71
CA ALA A 30 -12.05 9.74 6.52
C ALA A 30 -11.39 10.85 7.37
N ALA A 31 -11.21 12.05 6.81
CA ALA A 31 -10.73 13.21 7.57
C ALA A 31 -11.74 13.67 8.62
N ALA A 32 -13.04 13.63 8.32
CA ALA A 32 -14.11 13.99 9.26
C ALA A 32 -14.29 12.95 10.39
N GLU A 33 -13.93 11.68 10.18
CA GLU A 33 -14.00 10.64 11.23
C GLU A 33 -12.88 10.73 12.26
N THR A 34 -11.74 11.34 11.94
CA THR A 34 -10.63 11.57 12.87
C THR A 34 -10.66 12.95 13.49
N ASP A 35 -11.39 13.89 12.91
CA ASP A 35 -11.62 15.21 13.50
C ASP A 35 -12.39 15.07 14.82
N GLY A 36 -11.80 15.57 15.91
CA GLY A 36 -12.32 15.40 17.26
C GLY A 36 -12.05 14.02 17.89
N LEU A 37 -11.22 13.14 17.27
CA LEU A 37 -10.84 11.87 17.87
C LEU A 37 -10.07 12.09 19.17
N ALA A 38 -10.65 11.59 20.27
CA ALA A 38 -10.06 11.61 21.61
C ALA A 38 -10.55 10.42 22.42
N PHE A 39 -9.85 10.12 23.52
CA PHE A 39 -10.12 8.95 24.33
C PHE A 39 -10.16 9.30 25.81
N ARG A 40 -11.02 8.62 26.57
CA ARG A 40 -10.96 8.56 28.03
C ARG A 40 -10.69 7.15 28.47
N GLN A 41 -9.80 7.00 29.43
CA GLN A 41 -9.69 5.76 30.15
C GLN A 41 -10.68 5.79 31.31
N ILE A 42 -11.68 4.90 31.25
CA ILE A 42 -12.68 4.78 32.30
C ILE A 42 -12.56 3.45 33.01
N ALA A 43 -13.09 3.38 34.21
CA ALA A 43 -13.22 2.12 34.92
C ALA A 43 -14.61 1.97 35.55
N VAL A 44 -15.03 0.71 35.63
CA VAL A 44 -16.22 0.29 36.39
C VAL A 44 -15.82 -0.69 37.46
N PRO A 45 -16.55 -0.80 38.58
CA PRO A 45 -16.35 -1.85 39.57
C PRO A 45 -16.40 -3.25 38.96
N ALA A 46 -15.43 -4.10 39.28
CA ALA A 46 -15.41 -5.48 38.83
C ALA A 46 -16.49 -6.34 39.56
N LYS A 47 -16.74 -6.01 40.84
CA LYS A 47 -17.74 -6.69 41.67
C LYS A 47 -18.07 -5.80 42.86
N GLY A 48 -19.36 -5.40 42.98
CA GLY A 48 -19.85 -4.58 44.09
C GLY A 48 -19.24 -3.18 44.15
N ALA A 49 -19.59 -2.39 45.15
CA ALA A 49 -19.07 -1.04 45.30
C ALA A 49 -17.58 -1.01 45.69
N VAL A 50 -16.84 -0.05 45.18
CA VAL A 50 -15.37 0.09 45.37
C VAL A 50 -15.07 1.36 46.16
N PRO A 51 -14.36 1.30 47.30
CA PRO A 51 -13.94 2.48 48.03
C PRO A 51 -12.83 3.24 47.29
N VAL A 52 -12.90 4.58 47.37
CA VAL A 52 -11.91 5.50 46.82
C VAL A 52 -11.23 6.20 47.98
N TYR A 53 -9.92 6.10 48.05
CA TYR A 53 -9.08 6.56 49.13
C TYR A 53 -8.41 7.89 48.82
N ARG A 54 -8.04 8.66 49.87
CA ARG A 54 -7.34 9.95 49.74
C ARG A 54 -5.94 9.81 49.13
N ALA A 55 -5.26 8.69 49.41
CA ALA A 55 -3.93 8.37 48.88
C ALA A 55 -3.90 6.89 48.43
N ALA A 56 -2.82 6.48 47.76
CA ALA A 56 -2.65 5.12 47.24
C ALA A 56 -2.38 4.07 48.34
N ASN A 57 -3.18 4.10 49.39
CA ASN A 57 -3.21 3.11 50.46
C ASN A 57 -4.58 3.09 51.15
N THR A 58 -4.97 1.93 51.65
CA THR A 58 -6.28 1.73 52.32
C THR A 58 -6.40 2.39 53.69
N LYS A 59 -5.28 2.84 54.30
CA LYS A 59 -5.27 3.52 55.62
C LYS A 59 -5.46 5.03 55.52
N SER A 60 -5.44 5.61 54.30
CA SER A 60 -5.51 7.06 54.10
C SER A 60 -6.91 7.66 54.28
N GLY A 61 -7.89 6.83 54.55
CA GLY A 61 -9.29 7.22 54.72
C GLY A 61 -10.04 7.21 53.35
N GLU A 62 -11.25 6.67 53.40
CA GLU A 62 -12.17 6.69 52.25
C GLU A 62 -12.74 8.10 52.07
N ILE A 63 -12.70 8.62 50.84
CA ILE A 63 -13.23 9.93 50.49
C ILE A 63 -14.47 9.84 49.62
N ALA A 64 -14.62 8.74 48.88
CA ALA A 64 -15.78 8.46 48.03
C ALA A 64 -15.97 6.96 47.85
N ARG A 65 -17.11 6.55 47.32
CA ARG A 65 -17.42 5.18 46.99
C ARG A 65 -18.01 5.12 45.59
N LEU A 66 -17.43 4.27 44.75
CA LEU A 66 -17.91 4.02 43.40
C LEU A 66 -18.91 2.86 43.46
N GLU A 67 -20.17 3.12 43.21
CA GLU A 67 -21.23 2.12 43.20
C GLU A 67 -21.02 1.09 42.09
N ALA A 68 -21.71 -0.07 42.19
CA ALA A 68 -21.44 -1.23 41.32
C ALA A 68 -21.64 -0.99 39.83
N ASP A 69 -22.52 -0.05 39.48
CA ASP A 69 -22.89 0.34 38.11
C ASP A 69 -22.32 1.71 37.69
N ALA A 70 -21.60 2.37 38.59
CA ALA A 70 -21.05 3.67 38.33
C ALA A 70 -19.72 3.61 37.55
N GLN A 71 -19.41 4.68 36.83
CA GLN A 71 -18.13 4.84 36.11
C GLN A 71 -17.27 5.92 36.76
N CYS A 72 -15.96 5.74 36.69
CA CYS A 72 -14.99 6.78 37.00
C CYS A 72 -13.98 6.91 35.87
N GLU A 73 -13.39 8.09 35.75
CA GLU A 73 -12.28 8.33 34.82
C GLU A 73 -10.95 7.93 35.51
N ILE A 74 -10.06 7.25 34.78
CA ILE A 74 -8.71 6.98 35.23
C ILE A 74 -7.82 8.13 34.75
N VAL A 75 -7.31 8.91 35.68
CA VAL A 75 -6.44 10.09 35.40
C VAL A 75 -4.99 9.86 35.81
N GLY A 76 -4.67 8.66 36.27
CA GLY A 76 -3.30 8.29 36.64
C GLY A 76 -3.23 6.89 37.27
N ALA A 77 -2.02 6.50 37.65
CA ALA A 77 -1.76 5.24 38.33
C ALA A 77 -0.63 5.39 39.34
N ALA A 78 -0.75 4.72 40.46
CA ALA A 78 0.27 4.65 41.49
C ALA A 78 0.33 3.21 42.01
N ASP A 79 1.41 2.48 41.71
CA ASP A 79 1.61 1.09 42.09
C ASP A 79 0.37 0.20 41.80
N THR A 80 -0.28 -0.33 42.84
CA THR A 80 -1.47 -1.20 42.75
C THR A 80 -2.79 -0.43 42.65
N TYR A 81 -2.76 0.90 42.61
CA TYR A 81 -3.94 1.77 42.55
C TYR A 81 -4.04 2.49 41.21
N TYR A 82 -5.26 2.73 40.76
CA TYR A 82 -5.56 3.80 39.80
C TYR A 82 -5.86 5.09 40.57
N ARG A 83 -5.38 6.23 40.05
CA ARG A 83 -5.91 7.54 40.43
C ARG A 83 -7.16 7.76 39.59
N VAL A 84 -8.29 7.94 40.25
CA VAL A 84 -9.60 8.03 39.61
C VAL A 84 -10.24 9.38 39.89
N ARG A 85 -11.00 9.88 38.93
CA ARG A 85 -11.84 11.07 39.06
C ARG A 85 -13.32 10.67 39.07
N ILE A 86 -14.07 11.18 40.05
CA ILE A 86 -15.49 10.97 40.23
C ILE A 86 -16.11 12.34 40.46
N GLY A 87 -16.81 12.89 39.45
CA GLY A 87 -17.20 14.30 39.47
C GLY A 87 -15.98 15.20 39.67
N ASP A 88 -16.04 16.13 40.63
CA ASP A 88 -14.95 17.06 40.94
C ASP A 88 -13.91 16.50 41.94
N GLN A 89 -14.04 15.24 42.36
CA GLN A 89 -13.14 14.63 43.32
C GLN A 89 -12.19 13.64 42.69
N THR A 90 -10.92 13.71 43.08
CA THR A 90 -9.92 12.71 42.70
C THR A 90 -9.45 11.93 43.91
N GLY A 91 -9.24 10.62 43.72
CA GLY A 91 -8.75 9.73 44.77
C GLY A 91 -8.14 8.46 44.18
N TYR A 92 -7.93 7.45 45.00
CA TYR A 92 -7.23 6.23 44.62
C TYR A 92 -8.12 5.00 44.86
N ALA A 93 -8.23 4.15 43.84
CA ALA A 93 -8.97 2.89 43.93
C ALA A 93 -8.08 1.72 43.49
N LEU A 94 -8.22 0.56 44.15
CA LEU A 94 -7.44 -0.63 43.82
C LEU A 94 -7.69 -1.10 42.39
N LYS A 95 -6.63 -1.28 41.60
CA LYS A 95 -6.68 -1.79 40.23
C LYS A 95 -7.40 -3.13 40.15
N SER A 96 -7.18 -4.02 41.11
CA SER A 96 -7.80 -5.34 41.16
C SER A 96 -9.33 -5.34 41.38
N LYS A 97 -9.90 -4.20 41.77
CA LYS A 97 -11.34 -4.02 42.00
C LYS A 97 -12.05 -3.34 40.83
N LEU A 98 -11.30 -2.91 39.81
CA LEU A 98 -11.81 -2.15 38.67
C LEU A 98 -11.56 -2.89 37.36
N LYS A 99 -12.49 -2.73 36.41
CA LYS A 99 -12.32 -3.09 35.01
C LYS A 99 -12.10 -1.80 34.22
N ALA A 100 -10.87 -1.60 33.77
CA ALA A 100 -10.48 -0.44 32.98
C ALA A 100 -10.74 -0.70 31.48
N GLN A 101 -11.20 0.33 30.77
CA GLN A 101 -11.36 0.32 29.32
C GLN A 101 -11.17 1.72 28.75
N PHE A 102 -10.83 1.80 27.46
CA PHE A 102 -10.81 3.06 26.73
C PHE A 102 -12.12 3.24 25.98
N VAL A 103 -12.65 4.46 26.01
CA VAL A 103 -13.84 4.87 25.25
C VAL A 103 -13.53 6.11 24.44
N ARG A 104 -14.11 6.22 23.25
CA ARG A 104 -14.08 7.49 22.51
C ARG A 104 -14.80 8.56 23.32
N ALA A 105 -14.25 9.76 23.32
CA ALA A 105 -14.77 10.89 24.06
C ALA A 105 -14.64 12.17 23.23
N ARG A 106 -15.45 13.17 23.55
CA ARG A 106 -15.22 14.54 23.12
C ARG A 106 -14.49 15.25 24.25
N LEU A 107 -13.26 15.69 23.98
CA LEU A 107 -12.43 16.38 24.95
C LEU A 107 -12.16 17.82 24.46
N PRO A 108 -11.94 18.76 25.39
CA PRO A 108 -11.41 20.08 25.05
C PRO A 108 -10.06 19.93 24.32
N GLU A 109 -9.83 20.80 23.36
CA GLU A 109 -8.59 20.83 22.61
C GLU A 109 -7.72 22.02 23.05
N ALA A 110 -6.45 21.72 23.31
CA ALA A 110 -5.40 22.69 23.59
C ALA A 110 -4.16 22.28 22.77
N LEU A 111 -4.33 22.24 21.43
CA LEU A 111 -3.33 21.69 20.53
C LEU A 111 -2.02 22.49 20.58
N CYS A 112 -0.91 21.78 20.61
CA CYS A 112 0.44 22.32 20.67
C CYS A 112 1.05 22.37 19.26
N ASP A 113 1.22 23.54 18.70
CA ASP A 113 1.80 23.74 17.37
C ASP A 113 3.33 23.53 17.34
N SER A 114 3.98 23.53 18.51
CA SER A 114 5.43 23.36 18.63
C SER A 114 5.89 21.90 18.61
N LEU A 115 4.99 20.93 18.73
CA LEU A 115 5.33 19.51 18.69
C LEU A 115 5.31 19.01 17.25
N ALA A 116 6.41 18.44 16.79
CA ALA A 116 6.50 17.84 15.47
C ALA A 116 7.27 16.51 15.51
N PRO A 117 6.90 15.51 14.70
CA PRO A 117 7.71 14.32 14.52
C PRO A 117 9.01 14.68 13.80
N VAL A 118 10.14 14.15 14.28
CA VAL A 118 11.45 14.30 13.63
C VAL A 118 11.48 13.53 12.30
N ASN A 119 10.83 12.36 12.30
CA ASN A 119 10.63 11.55 11.11
C ASN A 119 9.13 11.21 10.99
N PRO A 120 8.38 11.94 10.17
CA PRO A 120 6.94 11.72 10.01
C PRO A 120 6.60 10.41 9.27
N ALA A 121 7.58 9.85 8.54
CA ALA A 121 7.47 8.58 7.84
C ALA A 121 8.58 7.61 8.30
N PRO A 122 8.48 7.06 9.53
CA PRO A 122 9.50 6.17 10.06
C PRO A 122 9.51 4.86 9.27
N THR A 123 10.71 4.36 8.97
CA THR A 123 10.91 3.06 8.33
C THR A 123 10.94 1.95 9.38
N ARG A 124 10.83 0.69 8.94
CA ARG A 124 10.99 -0.48 9.82
C ARG A 124 12.37 -0.57 10.51
N HIS A 125 13.36 0.19 10.04
CA HIS A 125 14.69 0.27 10.67
C HIS A 125 14.70 1.24 11.84
N ASP A 126 13.72 2.14 11.92
CA ASP A 126 13.54 3.02 13.05
C ASP A 126 12.98 2.21 14.23
N LYS A 127 13.53 2.41 15.41
CA LYS A 127 13.10 1.64 16.61
C LYS A 127 11.91 2.28 17.30
N GLN A 128 11.75 3.58 17.13
CA GLN A 128 10.74 4.39 17.83
C GLN A 128 10.43 5.66 17.04
N LEU A 129 9.23 6.20 17.24
CA LEU A 129 8.89 7.56 16.82
C LEU A 129 9.60 8.55 17.74
N THR A 130 10.24 9.56 17.14
CA THR A 130 10.88 10.66 17.85
C THR A 130 10.19 11.97 17.50
N PHE A 131 10.07 12.82 18.52
CA PHE A 131 9.46 14.14 18.40
C PHE A 131 10.46 15.20 18.83
N GLN A 132 10.30 16.40 18.28
CA GLN A 132 10.96 17.62 18.71
C GLN A 132 9.92 18.65 19.15
N GLY A 133 10.36 19.59 19.98
CA GLY A 133 9.49 20.63 20.51
C GLY A 133 8.98 20.33 21.91
N GLU A 134 7.92 21.00 22.30
CA GLU A 134 7.35 20.92 23.65
C GLU A 134 5.83 20.71 23.59
N LEU A 135 5.32 19.92 24.55
CA LEU A 135 3.90 19.90 24.91
C LEU A 135 3.64 21.02 25.92
N THR A 136 2.65 21.87 25.63
CA THR A 136 2.27 22.98 26.53
C THR A 136 0.81 22.88 26.90
N SER A 137 0.44 23.31 28.11
CA SER A 137 -0.92 23.35 28.58
C SER A 137 -1.20 24.62 29.40
N GLY A 138 -2.42 25.12 29.34
CA GLY A 138 -2.88 26.26 30.15
C GLY A 138 -2.89 25.94 31.66
N GLU A 139 -3.16 24.70 32.04
CA GLU A 139 -3.13 24.19 33.40
C GLU A 139 -1.99 23.16 33.58
N PRO A 140 -1.45 22.99 34.81
CA PRO A 140 -0.44 21.99 35.07
C PRO A 140 -0.93 20.57 34.75
N LEU A 141 -0.17 19.86 33.92
CA LEU A 141 -0.40 18.47 33.55
C LEU A 141 0.12 17.56 34.66
N GLU A 142 -0.68 16.59 35.04
CA GLU A 142 -0.34 15.56 36.04
C GLU A 142 -0.04 14.21 35.39
N THR A 143 -0.65 13.95 34.21
CA THR A 143 -0.49 12.71 33.48
C THR A 143 -0.57 12.98 31.98
N LEU A 144 0.25 12.27 31.20
CA LEU A 144 0.10 12.18 29.74
C LEU A 144 -0.50 10.83 29.37
N LEU A 145 -1.43 10.82 28.45
CA LEU A 145 -1.97 9.66 27.81
C LEU A 145 -1.63 9.74 26.31
N VAL A 146 -0.97 8.72 25.79
CA VAL A 146 -0.62 8.61 24.37
C VAL A 146 -1.42 7.46 23.78
N CYS A 147 -2.22 7.75 22.77
CA CYS A 147 -3.09 6.80 22.09
C CYS A 147 -2.73 6.71 20.62
N VAL A 148 -2.61 5.50 20.10
CA VAL A 148 -2.46 5.24 18.67
C VAL A 148 -3.70 4.49 18.18
N TRP A 149 -4.43 5.12 17.28
CA TRP A 149 -5.64 4.60 16.68
C TRP A 149 -5.35 4.04 15.30
N ASP A 150 -5.71 2.78 15.08
CA ASP A 150 -5.65 2.15 13.77
C ASP A 150 -6.89 2.56 12.97
N GLU A 151 -6.71 3.39 11.94
CA GLU A 151 -7.82 3.90 11.13
C GLU A 151 -8.50 2.80 10.31
N ARG A 152 -7.74 1.78 9.90
CA ARG A 152 -8.28 0.65 9.14
C ARG A 152 -9.10 -0.30 10.01
N GLN A 153 -8.55 -0.68 11.17
CA GLN A 153 -9.22 -1.61 12.09
C GLN A 153 -10.23 -0.92 13.01
N GLN A 154 -10.31 0.41 12.96
CA GLN A 154 -11.19 1.22 13.79
C GLN A 154 -11.09 0.88 15.30
N LYS A 155 -9.83 0.73 15.76
CA LYS A 155 -9.53 0.38 17.16
C LYS A 155 -8.27 1.07 17.68
N LEU A 156 -8.19 1.20 19.02
CA LEU A 156 -6.93 1.54 19.68
C LEU A 156 -5.95 0.38 19.56
N GLU A 157 -4.81 0.64 18.96
CA GLU A 157 -3.73 -0.32 18.79
C GLU A 157 -2.72 -0.25 19.93
N HIS A 158 -2.50 0.96 20.44
CA HIS A 158 -1.55 1.17 21.53
C HIS A 158 -2.02 2.31 22.44
N THR A 159 -1.71 2.16 23.71
CA THR A 159 -1.90 3.20 24.72
C THR A 159 -0.71 3.22 25.67
N TYR A 160 -0.29 4.40 26.06
CA TYR A 160 0.76 4.59 27.05
C TYR A 160 0.37 5.72 27.99
N MET A 161 0.44 5.47 29.29
CA MET A 161 0.16 6.46 30.32
C MET A 161 1.45 6.77 31.06
N LYS A 162 1.81 8.04 31.13
CA LYS A 162 2.92 8.55 31.93
C LYS A 162 2.40 9.48 33.01
N VAL A 163 2.51 9.07 34.25
CA VAL A 163 2.29 9.95 35.41
C VAL A 163 3.55 10.79 35.59
N LEU A 164 3.37 12.09 35.77
CA LEU A 164 4.46 13.04 35.98
C LEU A 164 4.81 13.12 37.48
N ASP A 165 6.08 13.26 37.79
CA ASP A 165 6.56 13.32 39.18
C ASP A 165 6.03 14.56 39.89
N THR A 166 5.90 15.65 39.16
CA THR A 166 5.29 16.91 39.58
C THR A 166 4.43 17.48 38.47
N PRO A 167 3.30 18.16 38.77
CA PRO A 167 2.50 18.82 37.76
C PRO A 167 3.29 19.92 37.06
N VAL A 168 3.28 19.95 35.71
CA VAL A 168 4.03 20.91 34.90
C VAL A 168 3.18 21.42 33.72
N GLN A 169 3.43 22.65 33.28
CA GLN A 169 2.75 23.24 32.12
C GLN A 169 3.52 23.06 30.80
N ARG A 170 4.79 22.63 30.88
CA ARG A 170 5.64 22.38 29.71
C ARG A 170 6.38 21.06 29.86
N ILE A 171 6.39 20.30 28.80
CA ILE A 171 7.01 18.96 28.77
C ILE A 171 7.81 18.84 27.48
N ASP A 172 9.09 18.54 27.59
CA ASP A 172 9.95 18.23 26.45
C ASP A 172 9.46 16.99 25.71
N ALA A 173 9.44 17.05 24.38
CA ALA A 173 8.99 15.98 23.49
C ALA A 173 9.76 14.65 23.71
N ALA A 174 10.98 14.68 24.26
CA ALA A 174 11.77 13.48 24.55
C ALA A 174 11.05 12.48 25.47
N ILE A 175 10.07 12.91 26.26
CA ILE A 175 9.25 12.03 27.11
C ILE A 175 8.47 11.00 26.27
N LEU A 176 8.14 11.33 25.02
CA LEU A 176 7.36 10.50 24.11
C LEU A 176 8.17 9.33 23.51
N GLN A 177 9.51 9.39 23.55
CA GLN A 177 10.38 8.37 22.94
C GLN A 177 10.08 6.96 23.44
N LYS A 178 9.80 6.81 24.76
CA LYS A 178 9.43 5.51 25.34
C LYS A 178 7.98 5.11 25.10
N ALA A 179 7.14 6.06 24.72
CA ALA A 179 5.71 5.85 24.52
C ALA A 179 5.39 5.15 23.20
N LEU A 180 6.24 5.31 22.20
CA LEU A 180 5.93 4.98 20.80
C LEU A 180 6.98 4.03 20.17
N PRO A 181 7.14 2.79 20.69
CA PRO A 181 8.03 1.79 20.09
C PRO A 181 7.41 1.22 18.82
N LEU A 182 8.05 1.44 17.66
CA LEU A 182 7.53 1.04 16.35
C LEU A 182 7.31 -0.46 16.20
N SER A 183 8.05 -1.29 16.93
CA SER A 183 7.87 -2.76 16.90
C SER A 183 6.50 -3.25 17.40
N LYS A 184 5.70 -2.39 18.01
CA LYS A 184 4.37 -2.75 18.54
C LYS A 184 3.22 -2.35 17.61
N PHE A 185 3.50 -1.67 16.50
CA PHE A 185 2.48 -1.19 15.60
C PHE A 185 2.40 -2.05 14.34
N SER A 186 1.17 -2.29 13.90
CA SER A 186 0.94 -2.76 12.55
C SER A 186 1.18 -1.64 11.53
N GLY A 187 1.45 -2.00 10.27
CA GLY A 187 1.61 -1.00 9.23
C GLY A 187 0.30 -0.30 8.85
N GLY A 188 0.45 0.78 8.10
CA GLY A 188 -0.64 1.55 7.55
C GLY A 188 -0.95 2.85 8.28
N ARG A 189 -2.08 3.45 7.93
CA ARG A 189 -2.51 4.75 8.46
C ARG A 189 -3.00 4.63 9.90
N LYS A 190 -2.49 5.52 10.74
CA LYS A 190 -2.81 5.65 12.16
C LYS A 190 -3.13 7.09 12.49
N THR A 191 -3.86 7.30 13.59
CA THR A 191 -3.96 8.63 14.22
C THR A 191 -3.29 8.56 15.59
N LEU A 192 -2.29 9.39 15.80
CA LEU A 192 -1.69 9.64 17.10
C LEU A 192 -2.49 10.72 17.82
N VAL A 193 -2.89 10.43 19.05
CA VAL A 193 -3.53 11.40 19.96
C VAL A 193 -2.73 11.44 21.25
N ILE A 194 -2.34 12.63 21.67
CA ILE A 194 -1.69 12.84 22.97
C ILE A 194 -2.62 13.72 23.81
N GLU A 195 -2.98 13.22 24.96
CA GLU A 195 -3.88 13.85 25.90
C GLU A 195 -3.15 14.14 27.21
N GLY A 196 -3.51 15.25 27.82
CA GLY A 196 -3.01 15.66 29.12
C GLY A 196 -4.11 15.69 30.16
N CYS A 197 -3.91 15.01 31.31
CA CYS A 197 -4.81 15.14 32.44
C CYS A 197 -4.30 16.24 33.35
N THR A 198 -5.14 17.23 33.62
CA THR A 198 -4.95 18.29 34.63
C THR A 198 -5.71 17.93 35.90
N ALA A 199 -5.68 18.79 36.90
CA ALA A 199 -6.50 18.60 38.10
C ALA A 199 -8.00 18.64 37.80
N SER A 200 -8.41 19.45 36.81
CA SER A 200 -9.80 19.74 36.48
C SER A 200 -10.35 18.85 35.35
N ASP A 201 -9.61 18.62 34.27
CA ASP A 201 -10.11 17.91 33.08
C ASP A 201 -8.99 17.15 32.35
N THR A 202 -9.37 16.44 31.29
CA THR A 202 -8.46 15.84 30.31
C THR A 202 -8.61 16.60 29.00
N VAL A 203 -7.49 17.04 28.42
CA VAL A 203 -7.45 17.86 27.21
C VAL A 203 -6.60 17.20 26.12
N VAL A 204 -6.97 17.39 24.85
CA VAL A 204 -6.15 16.95 23.71
C VAL A 204 -5.05 17.96 23.48
N LEU A 205 -3.80 17.52 23.56
CA LEU A 205 -2.60 18.34 23.37
C LEU A 205 -2.02 18.22 21.97
N TYR A 206 -2.22 17.07 21.33
CA TYR A 206 -1.70 16.82 19.99
C TYR A 206 -2.54 15.77 19.29
N ARG A 207 -2.78 15.98 18.01
CA ARG A 207 -3.40 15.00 17.11
C ARG A 207 -2.77 15.11 15.74
N ALA A 208 -2.29 14.00 15.21
CA ALA A 208 -1.74 13.96 13.87
C ALA A 208 -1.90 12.58 13.24
N PRO A 209 -2.05 12.51 11.92
CA PRO A 209 -1.93 11.25 11.20
C PRO A 209 -0.49 10.75 11.26
N LEU A 210 -0.32 9.43 11.27
CA LEU A 210 0.95 8.75 11.15
C LEU A 210 0.83 7.70 10.06
N TYR A 211 1.91 7.54 9.30
CA TYR A 211 2.08 6.40 8.40
C TYR A 211 3.20 5.54 8.91
N LEU A 212 2.89 4.31 9.23
CA LEU A 212 3.86 3.36 9.77
C LEU A 212 4.13 2.26 8.74
N TYR A 213 5.43 1.97 8.53
CA TYR A 213 5.82 0.81 7.76
C TYR A 213 5.47 -0.46 8.50
N GLY A 214 4.94 -1.41 7.81
CA GLY A 214 4.67 -2.73 8.34
C GLY A 214 3.89 -3.55 7.33
N GLU A 215 3.73 -4.82 7.59
CA GLU A 215 2.84 -5.65 6.80
C GLU A 215 1.43 -5.07 6.85
N LEU A 216 0.93 -4.63 5.70
CA LEU A 216 -0.51 -4.43 5.54
C LEU A 216 -1.14 -5.76 5.95
N GLN A 217 -1.98 -5.74 6.98
CA GLN A 217 -2.75 -6.94 7.31
C GLN A 217 -3.55 -7.29 6.06
N GLU A 218 -3.39 -8.52 5.60
CA GLU A 218 -4.20 -9.03 4.50
C GLU A 218 -5.68 -8.73 4.77
N PRO A 219 -6.44 -8.25 3.78
CA PRO A 219 -7.86 -7.96 3.98
C PRO A 219 -8.57 -9.22 4.48
N VAL A 220 -9.49 -9.05 5.44
CA VAL A 220 -10.24 -10.17 5.98
C VAL A 220 -11.11 -10.77 4.89
N HIS A 221 -10.85 -12.02 4.52
CA HIS A 221 -11.63 -12.73 3.53
C HIS A 221 -12.56 -13.79 4.16
N VAL A 222 -13.63 -14.08 3.46
CA VAL A 222 -14.66 -15.03 3.91
C VAL A 222 -14.49 -16.43 3.30
N THR A 223 -13.36 -16.72 2.71
CA THR A 223 -13.03 -17.97 2.01
C THR A 223 -13.33 -19.22 2.84
N ARG A 224 -13.12 -19.15 4.16
CA ARG A 224 -13.38 -20.28 5.07
C ARG A 224 -14.85 -20.60 5.24
N LYS A 225 -15.76 -19.67 4.94
CA LYS A 225 -17.21 -19.90 4.95
C LYS A 225 -17.67 -20.62 3.67
N CYS A 226 -16.89 -20.59 2.59
CA CYS A 226 -17.21 -21.20 1.31
C CYS A 226 -16.84 -22.69 1.30
N GLY A 227 -17.69 -23.51 0.65
CA GLY A 227 -17.46 -24.95 0.47
C GLY A 227 -16.76 -25.27 -0.86
N GLY A 228 -16.26 -26.49 -0.99
CA GLY A 228 -15.70 -27.01 -2.24
C GLY A 228 -14.30 -26.52 -2.58
N ILE A 229 -13.72 -25.57 -1.81
CA ILE A 229 -12.37 -25.05 -2.07
C ILE A 229 -11.34 -25.99 -1.44
N PRO A 230 -10.43 -26.59 -2.24
CA PRO A 230 -9.34 -27.43 -1.77
C PRO A 230 -8.43 -26.73 -0.75
N ALA A 231 -7.77 -27.51 0.11
CA ALA A 231 -6.92 -26.96 1.17
C ALA A 231 -5.73 -26.16 0.62
N GLU A 232 -5.13 -26.63 -0.47
CA GLU A 232 -4.01 -25.99 -1.17
C GLU A 232 -4.34 -24.60 -1.75
N LEU A 233 -5.62 -24.29 -1.93
CA LEU A 233 -6.08 -22.96 -2.37
C LEU A 233 -6.37 -21.99 -1.22
N LYS A 234 -6.23 -22.44 0.03
CA LYS A 234 -6.51 -21.67 1.26
C LYS A 234 -5.31 -21.61 2.21
N ASP A 235 -4.18 -22.18 1.83
CA ASP A 235 -3.01 -22.31 2.71
C ASP A 235 -1.98 -21.18 2.56
N GLU A 236 -2.24 -20.21 1.65
CA GLU A 236 -1.42 -19.05 1.35
C GLU A 236 0.03 -19.39 0.91
N LYS A 237 0.31 -20.66 0.58
CA LYS A 237 1.64 -21.10 0.17
C LYS A 237 1.83 -20.94 -1.33
N ILE A 238 2.98 -20.42 -1.71
CA ILE A 238 3.36 -20.22 -3.12
C ILE A 238 3.58 -21.56 -3.85
N GLY A 239 4.00 -22.60 -3.10
CA GLY A 239 4.37 -23.90 -3.67
C GLY A 239 3.20 -24.82 -4.00
N THR A 240 2.06 -24.65 -3.35
CA THR A 240 0.86 -25.49 -3.53
C THR A 240 -0.01 -24.95 -4.66
N ALA A 241 -0.81 -25.81 -5.28
CA ALA A 241 -1.77 -25.41 -6.30
C ALA A 241 -2.78 -26.51 -6.61
N TRP A 242 -3.97 -26.12 -7.06
CA TRP A 242 -4.92 -26.99 -7.72
C TRP A 242 -4.76 -26.89 -9.23
N SER A 243 -4.81 -28.02 -9.92
CA SER A 243 -4.85 -28.10 -11.38
C SER A 243 -5.96 -29.02 -11.86
N PRO A 244 -6.59 -28.72 -13.00
CA PRO A 244 -7.62 -29.60 -13.56
C PRO A 244 -7.08 -30.97 -13.91
N THR A 245 -7.87 -32.00 -13.68
CA THR A 245 -7.58 -33.37 -14.03
C THR A 245 -8.72 -33.95 -14.87
N LYS A 246 -8.48 -35.09 -15.55
CA LYS A 246 -9.56 -35.78 -16.28
C LYS A 246 -10.75 -36.19 -15.39
N LYS A 247 -10.51 -36.38 -14.08
CA LYS A 247 -11.56 -36.74 -13.11
C LYS A 247 -12.23 -35.50 -12.48
N GLN A 248 -11.53 -34.38 -12.42
CA GLN A 248 -11.99 -33.12 -11.86
C GLN A 248 -11.55 -31.99 -12.81
N PRO A 249 -12.26 -31.81 -13.94
CA PRO A 249 -11.87 -30.84 -14.97
C PRO A 249 -12.15 -29.39 -14.56
N PHE A 250 -12.98 -29.17 -13.56
CA PHE A 250 -13.36 -27.86 -13.05
C PHE A 250 -13.39 -27.84 -11.52
N LEU A 251 -13.26 -26.66 -10.96
CA LEU A 251 -13.40 -26.38 -9.53
C LEU A 251 -14.77 -25.78 -9.25
N THR A 252 -15.51 -26.37 -8.32
CA THR A 252 -16.81 -25.85 -7.86
C THR A 252 -16.67 -25.28 -6.47
N VAL A 253 -17.02 -24.00 -6.31
CA VAL A 253 -17.04 -23.27 -5.03
C VAL A 253 -18.49 -23.05 -4.61
N GLN A 254 -18.85 -23.48 -3.42
CA GLN A 254 -20.15 -23.21 -2.80
C GLN A 254 -20.08 -21.91 -2.00
N ILE A 255 -21.00 -21.00 -2.24
CA ILE A 255 -21.05 -19.67 -1.64
C ILE A 255 -22.32 -19.56 -0.80
N PRO A 256 -22.25 -19.83 0.53
CA PRO A 256 -23.43 -19.71 1.36
C PRO A 256 -23.86 -18.26 1.53
N ALA A 257 -25.16 -18.02 1.69
CA ALA A 257 -25.72 -16.67 1.78
C ALA A 257 -25.10 -15.86 2.94
N GLU A 258 -24.84 -16.51 4.07
CA GLU A 258 -24.22 -15.90 5.25
C GLU A 258 -22.74 -15.51 5.07
N ALA A 259 -22.16 -15.85 3.94
CA ALA A 259 -20.81 -15.37 3.60
C ALA A 259 -20.82 -13.90 3.14
N HIS A 260 -21.98 -13.40 2.65
CA HIS A 260 -22.09 -12.05 2.07
C HIS A 260 -20.96 -11.76 1.08
N ALA A 261 -20.66 -12.74 0.20
CA ALA A 261 -19.54 -12.67 -0.73
C ALA A 261 -19.80 -11.63 -1.83
N ALA A 262 -18.82 -10.79 -2.09
CA ALA A 262 -18.89 -9.73 -3.10
C ALA A 262 -17.81 -9.81 -4.18
N LEU A 263 -16.65 -10.41 -3.86
CA LEU A 263 -15.52 -10.54 -4.78
C LEU A 263 -14.80 -11.87 -4.57
N MET A 264 -14.33 -12.46 -5.65
CA MET A 264 -13.40 -13.60 -5.63
C MET A 264 -12.12 -13.18 -6.31
N THR A 265 -10.97 -13.52 -5.75
CA THR A 265 -9.67 -13.41 -6.44
C THR A 265 -9.10 -14.79 -6.73
N LEU A 266 -8.57 -14.93 -7.95
CA LEU A 266 -7.85 -16.10 -8.42
C LEU A 266 -6.38 -15.73 -8.57
N GLU A 267 -5.51 -16.34 -7.78
CA GLU A 267 -4.06 -16.16 -7.89
C GLU A 267 -3.45 -17.39 -8.60
N TRP A 268 -3.03 -17.21 -9.82
CA TRP A 268 -2.47 -18.28 -10.64
C TRP A 268 -1.01 -18.59 -10.27
N LYS A 269 -0.69 -19.86 -10.07
CA LYS A 269 0.68 -20.35 -9.99
C LYS A 269 1.27 -20.56 -11.38
N GLU A 270 0.49 -21.11 -12.29
CA GLU A 270 0.82 -21.22 -13.71
C GLU A 270 -0.38 -20.69 -14.50
N LEU A 271 -0.14 -19.76 -15.41
CA LEU A 271 -1.20 -19.13 -16.20
C LEU A 271 -1.85 -20.18 -17.12
N PRO A 272 -3.19 -20.28 -17.14
CA PRO A 272 -3.90 -21.07 -18.14
C PRO A 272 -3.87 -20.39 -19.52
N GLU A 273 -4.10 -21.11 -20.59
CA GLU A 273 -4.32 -20.54 -21.93
C GLU A 273 -5.59 -19.68 -21.96
N SER A 274 -6.63 -20.15 -21.26
CA SER A 274 -7.85 -19.39 -20.99
C SER A 274 -8.54 -19.94 -19.74
N PHE A 275 -9.43 -19.16 -19.15
CA PHE A 275 -10.30 -19.64 -18.09
C PHE A 275 -11.70 -19.07 -18.19
N THR A 276 -12.63 -19.77 -17.55
CA THR A 276 -14.03 -19.34 -17.42
C THR A 276 -14.44 -19.42 -15.96
N VAL A 277 -15.20 -18.43 -15.49
CA VAL A 277 -15.89 -18.48 -14.19
C VAL A 277 -17.37 -18.24 -14.42
N GLU A 278 -18.19 -19.22 -14.06
CA GLU A 278 -19.64 -19.13 -14.09
C GLU A 278 -20.18 -19.02 -12.68
N LEU A 279 -21.01 -18.01 -12.42
CA LEU A 279 -21.68 -17.79 -11.14
C LEU A 279 -23.18 -18.03 -11.30
N SER A 280 -23.75 -18.90 -10.48
CA SER A 280 -25.16 -19.26 -10.52
C SER A 280 -25.84 -19.09 -9.15
N ASP A 281 -27.17 -18.93 -9.17
CA ASP A 281 -28.01 -18.88 -7.99
C ASP A 281 -28.28 -20.28 -7.39
N GLU A 282 -29.10 -20.36 -6.33
CA GLU A 282 -29.47 -21.61 -5.67
C GLU A 282 -30.25 -22.57 -6.57
N GLN A 283 -30.98 -22.06 -7.57
CA GLN A 283 -31.74 -22.84 -8.54
C GLN A 283 -30.87 -23.27 -9.74
N GLY A 284 -29.60 -22.86 -9.80
CA GLY A 284 -28.69 -23.15 -10.90
C GLY A 284 -28.83 -22.20 -12.10
N ASN A 285 -29.59 -21.10 -11.98
CA ASN A 285 -29.66 -20.10 -13.05
C ASN A 285 -28.35 -19.32 -13.12
N LEU A 286 -27.80 -19.17 -14.32
CA LEU A 286 -26.58 -18.40 -14.58
C LEU A 286 -26.81 -16.92 -14.29
N LEU A 287 -26.01 -16.32 -13.41
CA LEU A 287 -26.04 -14.90 -13.05
C LEU A 287 -24.96 -14.10 -13.76
N SER A 288 -23.76 -14.67 -13.89
CA SER A 288 -22.67 -14.05 -14.62
C SER A 288 -21.71 -15.11 -15.17
N ARG A 289 -21.04 -14.77 -16.27
CA ARG A 289 -19.96 -15.55 -16.87
C ARG A 289 -18.82 -14.63 -17.23
N THR A 290 -17.65 -14.93 -16.69
CA THR A 290 -16.37 -14.28 -17.04
C THR A 290 -15.57 -15.28 -17.85
N GLU A 291 -15.09 -14.86 -19.02
CA GLU A 291 -14.20 -15.66 -19.88
C GLU A 291 -13.01 -14.78 -20.28
N LYS A 292 -11.80 -15.29 -20.09
CA LYS A 292 -10.56 -14.62 -20.45
C LYS A 292 -9.63 -15.54 -21.22
N GLN A 293 -9.07 -15.05 -22.32
CA GLN A 293 -8.08 -15.73 -23.13
C GLN A 293 -6.65 -15.48 -22.64
N ASP A 294 -6.40 -14.27 -22.09
CA ASP A 294 -5.10 -13.86 -21.57
C ASP A 294 -5.22 -13.66 -20.06
N ALA A 295 -4.99 -14.72 -19.31
CA ALA A 295 -5.04 -14.68 -17.85
C ALA A 295 -3.85 -13.88 -17.29
N PHE A 296 -4.13 -13.06 -16.28
CA PHE A 296 -3.12 -12.40 -15.49
C PHE A 296 -2.89 -13.15 -14.15
N TYR A 297 -1.77 -12.93 -13.50
CA TYR A 297 -1.40 -13.65 -12.28
C TYR A 297 -2.39 -13.51 -11.12
N VAL A 298 -3.10 -12.39 -11.04
CA VAL A 298 -4.19 -12.16 -10.10
C VAL A 298 -5.41 -11.65 -10.86
N GLU A 299 -6.51 -12.36 -10.77
CA GLU A 299 -7.76 -12.04 -11.43
C GLU A 299 -8.84 -11.77 -10.40
N SER A 300 -9.61 -10.70 -10.61
CA SER A 300 -10.75 -10.30 -9.77
C SER A 300 -12.06 -10.62 -10.45
N ILE A 301 -12.93 -11.36 -9.76
CA ILE A 301 -14.23 -11.79 -10.26
C ILE A 301 -15.32 -11.25 -9.31
N PRO A 302 -16.10 -10.24 -9.73
CA PRO A 302 -17.24 -9.76 -8.95
C PRO A 302 -18.27 -10.87 -8.73
N ILE A 303 -18.77 -11.00 -7.50
CA ILE A 303 -19.78 -12.00 -7.14
C ILE A 303 -21.14 -11.29 -7.00
N PRO A 304 -22.15 -11.60 -7.87
CA PRO A 304 -23.50 -11.10 -7.68
C PRO A 304 -24.11 -11.56 -6.34
N GLU A 305 -24.89 -10.70 -5.69
CA GLU A 305 -25.48 -10.95 -4.35
C GLU A 305 -26.21 -12.29 -4.25
N LYS A 306 -26.90 -12.70 -5.34
CA LYS A 306 -27.67 -13.94 -5.37
C LYS A 306 -26.84 -15.18 -5.72
N ALA A 307 -25.54 -15.03 -6.03
CA ALA A 307 -24.70 -16.16 -6.37
C ALA A 307 -24.52 -17.11 -5.20
N ARG A 308 -24.65 -18.41 -5.47
CA ARG A 308 -24.51 -19.48 -4.49
C ARG A 308 -23.51 -20.54 -4.92
N GLN A 309 -23.12 -20.51 -6.17
CA GLN A 309 -22.10 -21.41 -6.72
C GLN A 309 -21.22 -20.67 -7.73
N ALA A 310 -19.92 -20.97 -7.71
CA ALA A 310 -19.00 -20.62 -8.77
C ALA A 310 -18.40 -21.89 -9.35
N VAL A 311 -18.33 -21.95 -10.70
CA VAL A 311 -17.63 -23.02 -11.42
C VAL A 311 -16.47 -22.38 -12.17
N ILE A 312 -15.25 -22.84 -11.89
CA ILE A 312 -14.01 -22.35 -12.49
C ILE A 312 -13.46 -23.44 -13.38
N GLU A 313 -13.33 -23.16 -14.67
CA GLU A 313 -12.76 -24.05 -15.68
C GLU A 313 -11.53 -23.42 -16.32
N CYS A 314 -10.48 -24.20 -16.53
CA CYS A 314 -9.25 -23.77 -17.19
C CYS A 314 -9.05 -24.57 -18.46
N ALA A 315 -8.73 -23.89 -19.56
CA ALA A 315 -8.35 -24.53 -20.81
C ALA A 315 -6.82 -24.58 -20.97
N GLY A 316 -6.36 -25.54 -21.76
CA GLY A 316 -4.96 -25.73 -22.06
C GLY A 316 -4.28 -26.80 -21.21
N LYS A 317 -3.00 -27.07 -21.52
CA LYS A 317 -2.18 -28.10 -20.82
C LYS A 317 -1.53 -27.56 -19.55
N ARG A 318 -1.48 -26.25 -19.39
CA ARG A 318 -0.93 -25.52 -18.25
C ARG A 318 -2.06 -24.74 -17.62
N GLY A 319 -2.03 -24.58 -16.37
CA GLY A 319 -3.01 -23.86 -15.58
C GLY A 319 -3.02 -24.47 -14.19
N ALA A 320 -2.47 -23.75 -13.24
CA ALA A 320 -2.45 -24.13 -11.86
C ALA A 320 -2.86 -22.94 -11.01
N LEU A 321 -4.00 -23.07 -10.31
CA LEU A 321 -4.48 -22.06 -9.38
C LEU A 321 -3.74 -22.24 -8.06
N GLY A 322 -3.02 -21.21 -7.61
CA GLY A 322 -2.25 -21.21 -6.37
C GLY A 322 -3.09 -20.86 -5.16
N ASN A 323 -3.87 -19.77 -5.24
CA ASN A 323 -4.75 -19.33 -4.17
C ASN A 323 -6.11 -18.88 -4.72
N LEU A 324 -7.13 -19.07 -3.91
CA LEU A 324 -8.48 -18.56 -4.15
C LEU A 324 -8.98 -17.89 -2.88
N ARG A 325 -9.33 -16.59 -2.97
CA ARG A 325 -9.90 -15.86 -1.85
C ARG A 325 -11.28 -15.35 -2.22
N VAL A 326 -12.18 -15.37 -1.26
CA VAL A 326 -13.52 -14.79 -1.37
C VAL A 326 -13.65 -13.70 -0.32
N TYR A 327 -14.00 -12.50 -0.75
CA TYR A 327 -14.17 -11.32 0.11
C TYR A 327 -15.65 -11.02 0.30
N GLY A 328 -16.00 -10.56 1.51
CA GLY A 328 -17.35 -10.09 1.83
C GLY A 328 -17.61 -8.66 1.32
N GLU A 329 -18.85 -8.19 1.43
CA GLU A 329 -19.31 -6.87 0.93
C GLU A 329 -18.49 -5.67 1.45
N ASN A 330 -17.92 -5.78 2.65
CA ASN A 330 -17.17 -4.69 3.29
C ASN A 330 -15.64 -4.83 3.14
N TYR A 331 -15.15 -5.49 2.08
CA TYR A 331 -13.72 -5.56 1.86
C TYR A 331 -13.17 -4.17 1.46
N PRO A 332 -11.97 -3.79 1.95
CA PRO A 332 -11.32 -2.56 1.50
C PRO A 332 -10.86 -2.72 0.06
N ALA A 333 -11.52 -2.06 -0.90
CA ALA A 333 -11.25 -2.22 -2.33
C ALA A 333 -9.79 -1.93 -2.71
N HIS A 334 -9.14 -0.99 -2.01
CA HIS A 334 -7.73 -0.64 -2.25
C HIS A 334 -6.73 -1.71 -1.80
N ASP A 335 -7.15 -2.65 -0.94
CA ASP A 335 -6.30 -3.73 -0.43
C ASP A 335 -6.38 -5.00 -1.30
N VAL A 336 -7.36 -5.08 -2.18
CA VAL A 336 -7.54 -6.23 -3.08
C VAL A 336 -7.05 -5.86 -4.47
N GLN A 337 -6.08 -6.63 -4.98
CA GLN A 337 -5.50 -6.37 -6.29
C GLN A 337 -6.54 -6.61 -7.40
N ASP A 338 -6.89 -5.55 -8.09
CA ASP A 338 -7.77 -5.53 -9.26
C ASP A 338 -7.03 -4.85 -10.42
N TRP A 339 -6.19 -5.64 -11.10
CA TRP A 339 -5.30 -5.16 -12.13
C TRP A 339 -6.04 -4.82 -13.41
N MET A 340 -5.86 -3.59 -13.89
CA MET A 340 -6.38 -3.15 -15.18
C MET A 340 -5.37 -3.46 -16.29
N PRO A 341 -5.83 -3.85 -17.49
CA PRO A 341 -4.96 -3.93 -18.65
C PRO A 341 -4.27 -2.58 -18.93
N LEU A 342 -3.03 -2.62 -19.39
CA LEU A 342 -2.38 -1.42 -19.92
C LEU A 342 -3.14 -0.93 -21.17
N PRO A 343 -3.37 0.38 -21.31
CA PRO A 343 -3.95 0.93 -22.53
C PRO A 343 -2.99 0.79 -23.72
N GLU A 344 -3.52 0.90 -24.94
CA GLU A 344 -2.74 0.82 -26.20
C GLU A 344 -1.66 1.90 -26.32
N LYS A 345 -1.78 2.99 -25.57
CA LYS A 345 -0.80 4.08 -25.51
C LYS A 345 -0.55 4.46 -24.07
N ILE A 346 0.73 4.46 -23.69
CA ILE A 346 1.19 4.87 -22.36
C ILE A 346 2.16 6.06 -22.46
N ASP A 347 2.28 6.82 -21.38
CA ASP A 347 3.18 7.98 -21.34
C ASP A 347 4.60 7.55 -20.98
N ILE A 348 4.75 6.71 -19.96
CA ILE A 348 6.06 6.26 -19.46
C ILE A 348 6.10 4.72 -19.45
N LEU A 349 7.17 4.15 -19.98
CA LEU A 349 7.56 2.74 -19.82
C LEU A 349 8.82 2.66 -18.96
N LEU A 350 8.71 2.13 -17.75
CA LEU A 350 9.83 1.80 -16.88
C LEU A 350 10.27 0.36 -17.17
N ILE A 351 11.51 0.18 -17.59
CA ILE A 351 12.11 -1.11 -17.91
C ILE A 351 13.03 -1.52 -16.76
N SER A 352 12.59 -2.51 -15.99
CA SER A 352 13.31 -3.12 -14.88
C SER A 352 13.88 -4.47 -15.32
N THR A 353 15.07 -4.84 -14.88
CA THR A 353 15.60 -6.17 -15.16
C THR A 353 14.96 -7.22 -14.29
N HIS A 354 15.06 -7.09 -12.97
CA HIS A 354 14.51 -8.06 -12.01
C HIS A 354 13.37 -7.46 -11.21
N GLN A 355 12.59 -8.31 -10.54
CA GLN A 355 11.53 -7.89 -9.63
C GLN A 355 12.15 -7.51 -8.29
N ASP A 356 12.40 -6.24 -8.05
CA ASP A 356 12.87 -5.43 -6.94
C ASP A 356 13.64 -4.18 -7.44
N ASP A 357 14.28 -4.27 -8.63
CA ASP A 357 15.05 -3.18 -9.23
C ASP A 357 14.17 -1.92 -9.43
N GLU A 358 12.88 -2.10 -9.67
CA GLU A 358 11.91 -1.02 -9.90
C GLU A 358 11.83 -0.02 -8.73
N PHE A 359 12.12 -0.46 -7.52
CA PHE A 359 12.22 0.41 -6.35
C PHE A 359 13.66 0.74 -5.99
N LEU A 360 14.56 -0.24 -6.11
CA LEU A 360 15.97 -0.06 -5.75
C LEU A 360 16.61 1.09 -6.55
N PHE A 361 16.37 1.14 -7.86
CA PHE A 361 17.07 2.03 -8.78
C PHE A 361 16.21 3.11 -9.41
N PHE A 362 14.88 3.00 -9.34
CA PHE A 362 13.96 4.00 -9.87
C PHE A 362 13.22 4.77 -8.77
N GLY A 363 13.46 4.41 -7.50
CA GLY A 363 12.98 5.14 -6.33
C GLY A 363 11.49 5.42 -6.35
N GLY A 364 11.14 6.70 -6.18
CA GLY A 364 9.76 7.17 -6.15
C GLY A 364 9.09 7.31 -7.52
N SER A 365 9.73 6.89 -8.64
CA SER A 365 9.15 7.04 -9.99
C SER A 365 7.76 6.40 -10.10
N ILE A 366 7.60 5.18 -9.58
CA ILE A 366 6.31 4.48 -9.67
C ILE A 366 5.21 5.20 -8.90
N PRO A 367 5.33 5.45 -7.59
CA PRO A 367 4.24 6.13 -6.87
C PRO A 367 4.00 7.56 -7.36
N TYR A 368 5.05 8.30 -7.76
CA TYR A 368 4.92 9.66 -8.26
C TYR A 368 4.05 9.74 -9.52
N TYR A 369 4.35 8.89 -10.52
CA TYR A 369 3.61 8.91 -11.78
C TYR A 369 2.29 8.11 -11.72
N ALA A 370 2.21 7.07 -10.90
CA ALA A 370 0.96 6.34 -10.70
C ALA A 370 -0.14 7.19 -10.02
N ALA A 371 0.24 8.19 -9.23
CA ALA A 371 -0.69 9.11 -8.59
C ALA A 371 -1.18 10.25 -9.52
N ARG A 372 -0.54 10.45 -10.67
CA ARG A 372 -0.90 11.50 -11.62
C ARG A 372 -2.01 11.00 -12.57
N GLU A 373 -3.16 11.66 -12.55
CA GLU A 373 -4.29 11.35 -13.43
C GLU A 373 -3.99 11.58 -14.92
N ASP A 374 -3.01 12.45 -15.21
CA ASP A 374 -2.62 12.85 -16.57
C ASP A 374 -1.48 11.99 -17.13
N VAL A 375 -0.93 11.02 -16.38
CA VAL A 375 0.18 10.15 -16.82
C VAL A 375 -0.19 8.69 -16.69
N THR A 376 0.03 7.93 -17.76
CA THR A 376 -0.08 6.47 -17.75
C THR A 376 1.30 5.84 -17.67
N LEU A 377 1.56 5.12 -16.57
CA LEU A 377 2.81 4.41 -16.33
C LEU A 377 2.65 2.90 -16.59
N GLY A 378 3.53 2.35 -17.43
CA GLY A 378 3.74 0.92 -17.59
C GLY A 378 5.07 0.50 -16.93
N VAL A 379 5.08 -0.68 -16.30
CA VAL A 379 6.29 -1.30 -15.74
C VAL A 379 6.53 -2.62 -16.47
N LEU A 380 7.75 -2.81 -16.96
CA LEU A 380 8.18 -4.02 -17.65
C LEU A 380 9.35 -4.68 -16.90
N TYR A 381 9.24 -5.98 -16.70
CA TYR A 381 10.32 -6.82 -16.17
C TYR A 381 10.89 -7.72 -17.26
N MET A 382 12.23 -7.69 -17.41
CA MET A 382 12.93 -8.49 -18.42
C MET A 382 13.06 -9.95 -17.97
N ALA A 383 13.55 -10.19 -16.75
CA ALA A 383 13.89 -11.51 -16.23
C ALA A 383 12.73 -12.20 -15.50
N ASP A 384 12.71 -13.52 -15.54
CA ASP A 384 11.82 -14.39 -14.75
C ASP A 384 12.55 -14.84 -13.47
N CYS A 385 12.43 -14.07 -12.40
CA CYS A 385 13.02 -14.41 -11.09
C CYS A 385 12.17 -15.42 -10.30
N GLY A 386 11.18 -16.03 -10.93
CA GLY A 386 10.32 -17.04 -10.36
C GLY A 386 9.11 -16.50 -9.60
N ARG A 387 8.19 -17.41 -9.34
CA ARG A 387 6.84 -17.12 -8.85
C ARG A 387 6.80 -16.26 -7.57
N ALA A 388 7.69 -16.51 -6.62
CA ALA A 388 7.73 -15.75 -5.38
C ALA A 388 7.99 -14.26 -5.64
N ARG A 389 8.97 -13.96 -6.52
CA ARG A 389 9.34 -12.60 -6.88
C ARG A 389 8.24 -11.90 -7.69
N TYR A 390 7.52 -12.61 -8.56
CA TYR A 390 6.34 -12.05 -9.23
C TYR A 390 5.27 -11.59 -8.24
N ARG A 391 4.95 -12.42 -7.25
CA ARG A 391 3.99 -12.07 -6.21
C ARG A 391 4.47 -10.87 -5.38
N GLU A 392 5.74 -10.84 -5.02
CA GLU A 392 6.35 -9.73 -4.29
C GLU A 392 6.28 -8.43 -5.10
N ALA A 393 6.61 -8.47 -6.41
CA ALA A 393 6.51 -7.32 -7.31
C ALA A 393 5.06 -6.81 -7.44
N LEU A 394 4.09 -7.70 -7.67
CA LEU A 394 2.67 -7.32 -7.73
C LEU A 394 2.21 -6.67 -6.43
N ASN A 395 2.59 -7.21 -5.27
CA ASN A 395 2.28 -6.61 -3.98
C ASN A 395 2.95 -5.24 -3.81
N GLY A 396 4.21 -5.12 -4.21
CA GLY A 396 4.98 -3.88 -4.16
C GLY A 396 4.37 -2.78 -5.03
N LEU A 397 4.15 -3.08 -6.30
CA LEU A 397 3.55 -2.16 -7.27
C LEU A 397 2.15 -1.70 -6.84
N TRP A 398 1.32 -2.63 -6.35
CA TRP A 398 0.00 -2.29 -5.82
C TRP A 398 0.06 -1.36 -4.61
N SER A 399 0.96 -1.64 -3.66
CA SER A 399 1.20 -0.79 -2.49
C SER A 399 1.71 0.61 -2.87
N ALA A 400 2.52 0.69 -3.93
CA ALA A 400 3.02 1.95 -4.49
C ALA A 400 1.98 2.72 -5.34
N GLY A 401 0.76 2.19 -5.48
CA GLY A 401 -0.32 2.88 -6.17
C GLY A 401 -0.51 2.52 -7.65
N LEU A 402 0.34 1.66 -8.23
CA LEU A 402 0.15 1.21 -9.61
C LEU A 402 -1.10 0.33 -9.71
N ARG A 403 -1.91 0.57 -10.73
CA ARG A 403 -3.16 -0.19 -10.98
C ARG A 403 -3.16 -0.87 -12.34
N SER A 404 -2.27 -0.47 -13.25
CA SER A 404 -2.07 -1.13 -14.54
C SER A 404 -1.21 -2.37 -14.37
N ALA A 405 -1.60 -3.47 -15.00
CA ALA A 405 -0.87 -4.73 -14.94
C ALA A 405 0.55 -4.57 -15.50
N PRO A 406 1.60 -4.99 -14.77
CA PRO A 406 2.96 -4.98 -15.30
C PRO A 406 3.18 -6.03 -16.38
N ILE A 407 4.16 -5.80 -17.24
CA ILE A 407 4.56 -6.69 -18.32
C ILE A 407 5.73 -7.56 -17.84
N PHE A 408 5.67 -8.87 -18.07
CA PHE A 408 6.74 -9.81 -17.77
C PHE A 408 7.21 -10.48 -19.07
N LEU A 409 8.46 -10.25 -19.49
CA LEU A 409 9.01 -10.89 -20.69
C LEU A 409 9.44 -12.34 -20.45
N GLY A 410 9.70 -12.72 -19.21
CA GLY A 410 9.99 -14.10 -18.85
C GLY A 410 11.38 -14.60 -19.31
N LEU A 411 12.36 -13.72 -19.48
CA LEU A 411 13.72 -14.10 -19.84
C LEU A 411 14.42 -14.80 -18.68
N GLN A 412 15.34 -15.72 -18.96
CA GLN A 412 16.03 -16.48 -17.93
C GLN A 412 16.75 -15.59 -16.92
N ASP A 413 16.44 -15.72 -15.63
CA ASP A 413 17.18 -15.09 -14.54
C ASP A 413 18.49 -15.81 -14.22
N GLY A 414 19.50 -15.05 -13.82
CA GLY A 414 20.76 -15.56 -13.30
C GLY A 414 21.84 -14.48 -13.22
N TYR A 415 22.64 -14.56 -12.16
CA TYR A 415 23.77 -13.65 -12.03
C TYR A 415 24.75 -13.79 -13.19
N THR A 416 25.03 -12.69 -13.85
CA THR A 416 26.00 -12.59 -14.94
C THR A 416 27.03 -11.51 -14.64
N PRO A 417 28.34 -11.82 -14.67
CA PRO A 417 29.41 -10.83 -14.38
C PRO A 417 29.71 -9.90 -15.55
N SER A 418 29.13 -10.14 -16.74
CA SER A 418 29.36 -9.33 -17.93
C SER A 418 28.16 -9.34 -18.87
N ILE A 419 28.09 -8.33 -19.72
CA ILE A 419 27.07 -8.22 -20.76
C ILE A 419 27.10 -9.39 -21.74
N ASP A 420 28.30 -9.91 -22.11
CA ASP A 420 28.42 -11.04 -23.02
C ASP A 420 27.80 -12.33 -22.45
N LYS A 421 27.91 -12.51 -21.11
CA LYS A 421 27.26 -13.64 -20.42
C LYS A 421 25.75 -13.47 -20.41
N ALA A 422 25.25 -12.26 -20.16
CA ALA A 422 23.81 -11.97 -20.22
C ALA A 422 23.27 -12.18 -21.65
N ARG A 423 23.96 -11.66 -22.65
CA ARG A 423 23.62 -11.85 -24.06
C ARG A 423 23.59 -13.31 -24.46
N ALA A 424 24.57 -14.10 -24.02
CA ALA A 424 24.61 -15.54 -24.27
C ALA A 424 23.44 -16.28 -23.60
N MET A 425 23.03 -15.86 -22.40
CA MET A 425 21.91 -16.43 -21.66
C MET A 425 20.55 -16.16 -22.33
N TRP A 426 20.35 -14.96 -22.88
CA TRP A 426 19.08 -14.56 -23.49
C TRP A 426 19.01 -14.75 -25.00
N ARG A 427 20.08 -15.26 -25.64
CA ARG A 427 20.20 -15.37 -27.11
C ARG A 427 19.00 -16.02 -27.78
N ASP A 428 18.55 -17.16 -27.23
CA ASP A 428 17.50 -17.98 -27.86
C ASP A 428 16.08 -17.41 -27.60
N SER A 429 15.96 -16.39 -26.75
CA SER A 429 14.69 -15.75 -26.41
C SER A 429 14.42 -14.49 -27.25
N ASP A 430 15.38 -14.04 -28.07
CA ASP A 430 15.28 -12.86 -28.91
C ASP A 430 14.78 -11.59 -28.17
N PRO A 431 15.50 -11.13 -27.11
CA PRO A 431 15.05 -10.07 -26.23
C PRO A 431 14.87 -8.73 -26.95
N GLU A 432 15.65 -8.47 -28.01
CA GLU A 432 15.56 -7.26 -28.85
C GLU A 432 14.19 -7.22 -29.54
N ARG A 433 13.80 -8.29 -30.23
CA ARG A 433 12.50 -8.37 -30.90
C ARG A 433 11.34 -8.27 -29.90
N LEU A 434 11.44 -8.91 -28.74
CA LEU A 434 10.43 -8.83 -27.69
C LEU A 434 10.23 -7.39 -27.20
N LEU A 435 11.32 -6.67 -26.93
CA LEU A 435 11.26 -5.28 -26.46
C LEU A 435 10.73 -4.32 -27.53
N VAL A 436 11.14 -4.49 -28.79
CA VAL A 436 10.58 -3.72 -29.93
C VAL A 436 9.07 -3.91 -30.03
N ARG A 437 8.59 -5.15 -29.90
CA ARG A 437 7.16 -5.46 -29.92
C ARG A 437 6.41 -4.75 -28.79
N VAL A 438 6.95 -4.73 -27.57
CA VAL A 438 6.37 -3.99 -26.44
C VAL A 438 6.30 -2.49 -26.73
N ILE A 439 7.38 -1.90 -27.25
CA ILE A 439 7.40 -0.47 -27.60
C ILE A 439 6.34 -0.14 -28.66
N ARG A 440 6.19 -0.96 -29.68
CA ARG A 440 5.14 -0.77 -30.71
C ARG A 440 3.73 -0.96 -30.18
N GLN A 441 3.53 -1.97 -29.33
CA GLN A 441 2.21 -2.29 -28.78
C GLN A 441 1.70 -1.19 -27.85
N TYR A 442 2.57 -0.68 -26.96
CA TYR A 442 2.15 0.27 -25.92
C TYR A 442 2.54 1.72 -26.18
N LYS A 443 3.32 1.98 -27.22
CA LYS A 443 3.63 3.33 -27.74
C LYS A 443 4.04 4.34 -26.66
N PRO A 444 5.06 4.03 -25.82
CA PRO A 444 5.50 4.95 -24.77
C PRO A 444 6.06 6.24 -25.35
N GLU A 445 5.76 7.37 -24.73
CA GLU A 445 6.39 8.64 -25.08
C GLU A 445 7.80 8.73 -24.46
N VAL A 446 7.96 8.20 -23.23
CA VAL A 446 9.19 8.19 -22.45
C VAL A 446 9.55 6.77 -22.03
N ILE A 447 10.83 6.42 -22.12
CA ILE A 447 11.38 5.18 -21.56
C ILE A 447 12.34 5.55 -20.42
N LEU A 448 12.23 4.82 -19.29
CA LEU A 448 13.19 4.82 -18.20
C LEU A 448 13.87 3.46 -18.17
N CYS A 449 15.20 3.41 -18.06
CA CYS A 449 15.94 2.16 -17.96
C CYS A 449 17.12 2.25 -16.98
N GLN A 450 17.71 1.10 -16.67
CA GLN A 450 18.82 0.94 -15.75
C GLN A 450 20.13 1.54 -16.30
N ASP A 451 21.18 1.56 -15.44
CA ASP A 451 22.51 2.09 -15.78
C ASP A 451 23.22 1.25 -16.85
N LEU A 452 23.82 1.91 -17.84
CA LEU A 452 24.64 1.27 -18.87
C LEU A 452 25.85 0.50 -18.30
N ASN A 453 26.35 0.93 -17.13
CA ASN A 453 27.41 0.22 -16.41
C ASN A 453 26.85 -0.95 -15.57
N GLY A 454 25.54 -1.05 -15.45
CA GLY A 454 24.80 -1.98 -14.60
C GLY A 454 25.04 -1.70 -13.13
N GLU A 455 23.99 -1.55 -12.35
CA GLU A 455 24.11 -1.40 -10.91
C GLU A 455 24.88 -2.61 -10.37
N TYR A 456 25.79 -2.37 -9.43
CA TYR A 456 26.78 -3.34 -8.90
C TYR A 456 27.46 -4.24 -9.97
N GLY A 457 27.53 -3.76 -11.22
CA GLY A 457 28.24 -4.44 -12.33
C GLY A 457 27.48 -5.62 -12.94
N HIS A 458 26.19 -5.83 -12.59
CA HIS A 458 25.40 -6.94 -13.08
C HIS A 458 25.24 -6.94 -14.60
N GLY A 459 25.59 -8.05 -15.26
CA GLY A 459 25.58 -8.15 -16.72
C GLY A 459 24.18 -8.06 -17.33
N GLN A 460 23.13 -8.59 -16.67
CA GLN A 460 21.77 -8.48 -17.15
C GLN A 460 21.27 -7.02 -17.09
N HIS A 461 21.63 -6.23 -16.06
CA HIS A 461 21.32 -4.80 -16.02
C HIS A 461 21.97 -4.04 -17.18
N LYS A 462 23.28 -4.28 -17.42
CA LYS A 462 23.98 -3.72 -18.57
C LYS A 462 23.30 -4.05 -19.89
N TYR A 463 22.88 -5.30 -20.05
CA TYR A 463 22.26 -5.74 -21.29
C TYR A 463 20.84 -5.18 -21.44
N THR A 464 20.07 -5.07 -20.37
CA THR A 464 18.77 -4.40 -20.37
C THR A 464 18.91 -2.93 -20.80
N ALA A 465 19.86 -2.19 -20.22
CA ALA A 465 20.13 -0.81 -20.60
C ALA A 465 20.57 -0.68 -22.06
N GLN A 466 21.44 -1.58 -22.53
CA GLN A 466 21.85 -1.63 -23.93
C GLN A 466 20.65 -1.90 -24.85
N LEU A 467 19.82 -2.91 -24.54
CA LEU A 467 18.61 -3.22 -25.31
C LEU A 467 17.67 -2.00 -25.37
N ALA A 468 17.45 -1.30 -24.26
CA ALA A 468 16.61 -0.10 -24.26
C ALA A 468 17.14 0.97 -25.21
N THR A 469 18.48 1.18 -25.26
CA THR A 469 19.10 2.17 -26.15
C THR A 469 19.15 1.73 -27.62
N GLU A 470 19.17 0.43 -27.92
CA GLU A 470 19.21 -0.12 -29.28
C GLU A 470 17.80 -0.35 -29.87
N CYS A 471 16.82 -0.71 -29.04
CA CYS A 471 15.47 -1.08 -29.51
C CYS A 471 14.57 0.11 -29.86
N PHE A 472 14.74 1.28 -29.21
CA PHE A 472 13.82 2.40 -29.50
C PHE A 472 13.93 2.90 -30.95
N PRO A 473 15.10 2.99 -31.61
CA PRO A 473 15.16 3.34 -33.03
C PRO A 473 14.63 2.20 -33.93
N LEU A 474 14.85 0.93 -33.55
CA LEU A 474 14.31 -0.22 -34.27
C LEU A 474 12.79 -0.27 -34.23
N ALA A 475 12.17 0.20 -33.15
CA ALA A 475 10.72 0.28 -33.06
C ALA A 475 10.10 1.28 -34.07
N ALA A 476 10.89 2.27 -34.51
CA ALA A 476 10.50 3.23 -35.55
C ALA A 476 10.80 2.73 -36.98
N ASP A 477 11.58 1.68 -37.15
CA ASP A 477 11.96 1.12 -38.45
C ASP A 477 10.92 0.07 -38.91
N PRO A 478 10.17 0.31 -40.00
CA PRO A 478 9.17 -0.65 -40.50
C PRO A 478 9.80 -1.96 -41.02
N ASP A 479 11.07 -1.95 -41.40
CA ASP A 479 11.77 -3.12 -41.96
C ASP A 479 12.26 -4.07 -40.85
N TYR A 480 12.37 -3.59 -39.60
CA TYR A 480 12.62 -4.44 -38.44
C TYR A 480 11.34 -5.08 -37.94
N ASP A 481 11.29 -6.42 -37.85
CA ASP A 481 10.12 -7.21 -37.46
C ASP A 481 8.80 -6.70 -38.12
N PRO A 482 8.67 -6.84 -39.47
CA PRO A 482 7.56 -6.28 -40.25
C PRO A 482 6.19 -6.76 -39.78
N GLU A 483 6.09 -7.98 -39.21
CA GLU A 483 4.85 -8.51 -38.64
C GLU A 483 4.33 -7.62 -37.50
N SER A 484 5.20 -7.18 -36.58
CA SER A 484 4.78 -6.30 -35.49
C SER A 484 4.52 -4.88 -35.98
N ALA A 485 5.24 -4.44 -37.04
CA ALA A 485 4.98 -3.15 -37.67
C ALA A 485 3.59 -3.12 -38.38
N GLU A 486 3.16 -4.23 -38.98
CA GLU A 486 1.81 -4.38 -39.54
C GLU A 486 0.74 -4.43 -38.45
N GLN A 487 1.01 -5.15 -37.35
CA GLN A 487 0.04 -5.38 -36.27
C GLN A 487 -0.22 -4.12 -35.44
N TRP A 488 0.84 -3.39 -35.04
CA TRP A 488 0.73 -2.25 -34.11
C TRP A 488 1.15 -0.91 -34.69
N GLY A 489 1.74 -0.88 -35.87
CA GLY A 489 2.42 0.28 -36.43
C GLY A 489 3.81 0.46 -35.85
N VAL A 490 4.62 1.32 -36.50
CA VAL A 490 5.91 1.75 -35.97
C VAL A 490 5.72 2.83 -34.91
N TRP A 491 6.70 2.95 -33.98
CA TRP A 491 6.61 3.95 -32.92
C TRP A 491 7.95 4.60 -32.66
N GLN A 492 7.97 5.94 -32.58
CA GLN A 492 9.11 6.73 -32.17
C GLN A 492 8.85 7.35 -30.80
N ILE A 493 9.65 6.99 -29.81
CA ILE A 493 9.58 7.60 -28.48
C ILE A 493 10.00 9.07 -28.54
N LYS A 494 9.70 9.85 -27.50
CA LYS A 494 10.15 11.25 -27.39
C LYS A 494 11.40 11.39 -26.54
N LYS A 495 11.55 10.57 -25.49
CA LYS A 495 12.70 10.62 -24.58
C LYS A 495 13.10 9.24 -24.09
N LEU A 496 14.41 9.09 -23.84
CA LEU A 496 14.99 7.94 -23.13
C LEU A 496 15.86 8.45 -21.98
N TYR A 497 15.52 8.06 -20.76
CA TYR A 497 16.35 8.30 -19.58
C TYR A 497 17.02 7.02 -19.12
N VAL A 498 18.26 7.16 -18.70
CA VAL A 498 19.09 6.08 -18.18
C VAL A 498 19.52 6.43 -16.76
N HIS A 499 19.33 5.51 -15.83
CA HIS A 499 19.75 5.67 -14.44
C HIS A 499 21.26 5.95 -14.36
N LEU A 500 21.66 6.92 -13.55
CA LEU A 500 23.04 7.38 -13.34
C LEU A 500 23.80 7.88 -14.60
N TYR A 501 23.15 8.03 -15.74
CA TYR A 501 23.80 8.56 -16.93
C TYR A 501 24.15 10.04 -16.73
N GLU A 502 25.41 10.42 -17.00
CA GLU A 502 25.93 11.74 -16.60
C GLU A 502 25.50 12.91 -17.51
N GLN A 503 25.10 12.62 -18.77
CA GLN A 503 24.76 13.68 -19.73
C GLN A 503 23.30 14.13 -19.53
N ASN A 504 23.09 15.46 -19.60
CA ASN A 504 21.78 16.08 -19.43
C ASN A 504 21.05 15.52 -18.20
N GLN A 505 21.77 15.38 -17.09
CA GLN A 505 21.27 14.75 -15.89
C GLN A 505 20.16 15.57 -15.27
N ILE A 506 19.10 14.89 -14.86
CA ILE A 506 18.01 15.41 -14.05
C ILE A 506 18.06 14.78 -12.66
N ARG A 507 17.55 15.49 -11.67
CA ARG A 507 17.41 15.00 -10.31
C ARG A 507 15.97 15.10 -9.89
N MET A 508 15.37 13.95 -9.62
CA MET A 508 13.99 13.86 -9.14
C MET A 508 13.93 14.08 -7.63
N ASP A 509 12.92 14.81 -7.17
CA ASP A 509 12.64 14.95 -5.73
C ASP A 509 11.52 14.00 -5.32
N TRP A 510 11.90 12.91 -4.67
CA TRP A 510 10.95 11.93 -4.15
C TRP A 510 10.36 12.27 -2.77
N ASN A 511 10.70 13.44 -2.21
CA ASN A 511 10.20 13.89 -0.92
C ASN A 511 9.08 14.94 -1.03
N VAL A 512 8.63 15.23 -2.25
CA VAL A 512 7.47 16.11 -2.46
C VAL A 512 6.22 15.48 -1.84
N PRO A 513 5.43 16.23 -1.05
CA PRO A 513 4.18 15.71 -0.51
C PRO A 513 3.19 15.34 -1.61
N MET A 514 2.55 14.18 -1.46
CA MET A 514 1.49 13.68 -2.35
C MET A 514 0.10 13.87 -1.76
N ASP A 515 0.00 14.32 -0.52
CA ASP A 515 -1.24 14.56 0.19
C ASP A 515 -1.17 15.81 1.09
N ASP A 516 -2.32 16.23 1.61
CA ASP A 516 -2.44 17.41 2.46
C ASP A 516 -1.74 17.24 3.83
N THR A 517 -1.38 16.03 4.21
CA THR A 517 -0.69 15.77 5.49
C THR A 517 0.81 16.03 5.41
N GLY A 518 1.38 16.12 4.20
CA GLY A 518 2.80 16.28 3.98
C GLY A 518 3.65 15.04 4.33
N ILE A 519 3.02 13.92 4.66
CA ILE A 519 3.68 12.70 5.14
C ILE A 519 3.86 11.70 4.00
N ILE A 520 2.83 11.54 3.16
CA ILE A 520 2.92 10.63 2.02
C ILE A 520 3.75 11.29 0.94
N THR A 521 4.90 10.69 0.66
CA THR A 521 5.80 11.10 -0.42
C THR A 521 6.06 9.93 -1.36
N PRO A 522 6.52 10.19 -2.60
CA PRO A 522 6.97 9.12 -3.49
C PRO A 522 8.02 8.21 -2.86
N ALA A 523 8.97 8.77 -2.10
CA ALA A 523 9.97 8.00 -1.36
C ALA A 523 9.33 7.07 -0.34
N PHE A 524 8.35 7.56 0.42
CA PHE A 524 7.60 6.77 1.39
C PHE A 524 6.93 5.56 0.73
N LEU A 525 6.14 5.79 -0.31
CA LEU A 525 5.41 4.73 -1.01
C LEU A 525 6.34 3.75 -1.74
N ALA A 526 7.49 4.23 -2.25
CA ALA A 526 8.51 3.36 -2.84
C ALA A 526 9.10 2.40 -1.79
N TRP A 527 9.38 2.88 -0.58
CA TRP A 527 9.82 2.03 0.53
C TRP A 527 8.75 1.01 0.92
N GLU A 528 7.49 1.40 1.00
CA GLU A 528 6.38 0.46 1.25
C GLU A 528 6.28 -0.60 0.16
N GLY A 529 6.47 -0.21 -1.11
CA GLY A 529 6.52 -1.12 -2.23
C GLY A 529 7.69 -2.10 -2.12
N TYR A 530 8.90 -1.58 -1.87
CA TYR A 530 10.09 -2.41 -1.72
C TYR A 530 9.99 -3.36 -0.52
N ASP A 531 9.34 -2.97 0.57
CA ASP A 531 9.13 -3.84 1.73
C ASP A 531 8.32 -5.12 1.42
N LYS A 532 7.62 -5.18 0.28
CA LYS A 532 6.93 -6.40 -0.18
C LYS A 532 7.88 -7.42 -0.80
N HIS A 533 9.08 -7.02 -1.20
CA HIS A 533 10.12 -7.93 -1.73
C HIS A 533 10.82 -8.71 -0.61
N LYS A 534 10.06 -9.45 0.17
CA LYS A 534 10.53 -10.15 1.40
C LYS A 534 11.74 -11.04 1.18
N SER A 535 11.84 -11.66 0.00
CA SER A 535 12.99 -12.52 -0.35
C SER A 535 14.27 -11.73 -0.57
N GLN A 536 14.21 -10.41 -0.79
CA GLN A 536 15.35 -9.55 -1.15
C GLN A 536 15.83 -8.66 0.01
N LEU A 537 14.99 -8.38 0.98
CA LEU A 537 15.27 -7.44 2.06
C LEU A 537 16.53 -7.74 2.90
N SER A 538 16.99 -9.00 2.92
CA SER A 538 18.22 -9.37 3.62
C SER A 538 19.49 -9.10 2.82
N SER A 539 19.36 -8.93 1.49
CA SER A 539 20.49 -8.82 0.55
C SER A 539 20.68 -7.41 0.02
N PHE A 540 19.59 -6.68 -0.19
CA PHE A 540 19.58 -5.35 -0.77
C PHE A 540 18.74 -4.37 0.06
N SER A 541 19.03 -3.08 -0.09
CA SER A 541 18.25 -1.98 0.48
C SER A 541 18.20 -0.84 -0.52
N MET A 542 17.07 -0.13 -0.57
CA MET A 542 17.00 1.11 -1.35
C MET A 542 18.03 2.10 -0.83
N GLU A 543 18.82 2.65 -1.74
CA GLU A 543 19.78 3.69 -1.41
C GLU A 543 19.09 5.06 -1.33
N ARG A 544 19.68 5.94 -0.52
CA ARG A 544 19.21 7.32 -0.36
C ARG A 544 19.85 8.23 -1.39
N ASP A 545 19.30 9.43 -1.52
CA ASP A 545 19.90 10.54 -2.28
C ASP A 545 21.39 10.72 -1.88
N GLY A 546 22.26 10.81 -2.89
CA GLY A 546 23.70 10.95 -2.74
C GLY A 546 24.47 9.65 -2.51
N ALA A 547 23.83 8.49 -2.51
CA ALA A 547 24.49 7.19 -2.45
C ALA A 547 25.07 6.76 -3.81
N GLN A 548 25.76 5.61 -3.85
CA GLN A 548 26.39 5.11 -5.07
C GLN A 548 25.37 4.83 -6.20
N TYR A 549 24.21 4.28 -5.85
CA TYR A 549 23.12 4.00 -6.78
C TYR A 549 21.91 4.90 -6.47
N ASP A 550 22.19 6.22 -6.50
CA ASP A 550 21.22 7.26 -6.19
C ASP A 550 20.02 7.19 -7.13
N ASN A 551 18.90 6.69 -6.63
CA ASN A 551 17.67 6.49 -7.37
C ASN A 551 16.90 7.78 -7.73
N THR A 552 17.50 8.95 -7.47
CA THR A 552 16.98 10.26 -7.90
C THR A 552 17.63 10.76 -9.19
N LEU A 553 18.75 10.14 -9.64
CA LEU A 553 19.58 10.62 -10.73
C LEU A 553 19.34 9.86 -12.03
N PHE A 554 18.94 10.57 -13.07
CA PHE A 554 18.75 10.03 -14.42
C PHE A 554 19.33 10.98 -15.46
N GLY A 555 20.00 10.43 -16.47
CA GLY A 555 20.46 11.21 -17.60
C GLY A 555 19.57 11.06 -18.81
N LEU A 556 19.31 12.16 -19.51
CA LEU A 556 18.59 12.16 -20.78
C LEU A 556 19.52 11.64 -21.88
N TYR A 557 19.41 10.34 -22.18
CA TYR A 557 20.24 9.67 -23.19
C TYR A 557 19.85 10.11 -24.59
N TRP A 558 18.56 10.23 -24.87
CA TRP A 558 18.04 10.65 -26.17
C TRP A 558 16.75 11.46 -26.03
N SER A 559 16.55 12.45 -26.92
CA SER A 559 15.35 13.26 -26.98
C SER A 559 15.09 13.78 -28.40
N SER A 560 13.84 13.68 -28.85
CA SER A 560 13.33 14.36 -30.07
C SER A 560 12.70 15.72 -29.76
N VAL A 561 12.52 16.06 -28.49
CA VAL A 561 11.80 17.27 -28.03
C VAL A 561 12.75 18.28 -27.33
N GLY A 562 14.06 18.05 -27.44
CA GLY A 562 15.08 18.91 -26.84
C GLY A 562 15.47 18.50 -25.41
N PRO A 563 16.44 19.19 -24.81
CA PRO A 563 16.89 18.94 -23.44
C PRO A 563 15.88 19.48 -22.43
N ASP A 564 15.91 18.91 -21.22
CA ASP A 564 15.14 19.42 -20.09
C ASP A 564 15.73 20.75 -19.57
N ILE A 565 14.85 21.64 -19.15
CA ILE A 565 15.18 22.95 -18.59
C ILE A 565 15.02 22.92 -17.08
N GLU A 566 13.85 22.49 -16.59
CA GLU A 566 13.52 22.40 -15.16
C GLU A 566 14.17 21.18 -14.49
N LYS A 567 14.35 20.09 -15.22
CA LYS A 567 15.07 18.87 -14.82
C LYS A 567 14.51 18.17 -13.57
N ASN A 568 13.21 18.17 -13.46
CA ASN A 568 12.47 17.63 -12.31
C ASN A 568 11.23 16.78 -12.68
N ASP A 569 10.98 16.57 -13.99
CA ASP A 569 9.86 15.75 -14.50
C ASP A 569 10.31 15.04 -15.79
N PHE A 570 10.15 13.71 -15.85
CA PHE A 570 10.42 12.96 -17.09
C PHE A 570 9.50 13.37 -18.25
N MET A 571 8.34 13.94 -17.95
CA MET A 571 7.35 14.39 -18.94
C MET A 571 7.61 15.85 -19.42
N GLU A 572 8.66 16.52 -18.95
CA GLU A 572 9.02 17.87 -19.40
C GLU A 572 9.16 17.91 -20.94
N ASN A 573 8.55 18.89 -21.62
CA ASN A 573 8.51 19.06 -23.08
C ASN A 573 7.86 17.89 -23.88
N VAL A 574 7.26 16.91 -23.24
CA VAL A 574 6.64 15.76 -23.93
C VAL A 574 5.23 16.08 -24.40
N ARG A 575 4.55 17.00 -23.75
CA ARG A 575 3.16 17.43 -24.02
C ARG A 575 3.10 18.79 -24.65
#